data_4092083b6c5802d25c3d6910f7e644f6
#
_entry.id   4092083b6c5802d25c3d6910f7e644f6
#
_cell.length_a   1.000
_cell.length_b   1.000
_cell.length_c   1.000
_cell.angle_alpha   90.00
_cell.angle_beta   90.00
_cell.angle_gamma   90.00
#
_symmetry.space_group_name_H-M   'P 1'
#
loop_
_entity.id
_entity.type
_entity.pdbx_description
1 polymer ?
#
loop_
_entity_poly.entity_id
_entity_poly.type
_entity_poly.pdbx_seq_one_letter_code
_entity_poly.pdbx_strand_id
1 'polypeptide(L)'
;MKFILFCLNDYSFSILNPIKEVLVERNYNFIWYVAPKLKNKFPFKNDKFTSSYRKLKSYKSDVIFAPGNEVPFFLRGLKTQIFHGLAGEKKGHFRIRDYFDLYLTQGPYFTNRFLELKKKHKNFDVIETGWSKLDKYYKNENCCSDHKNELLSKNKSKYIILYAPTFSPKLTSAPHILNEIKSLAKNKSYTILLKFHPLMDITWVEKYKNLADKNENIIFKNDSDITNCLIISDLLISDTSSVVYEFLLLNKPVITFRNISKNINWKNLTNYSNLEKEVADSINNDNHFKSRNTIIEKYHPYNDGKSAKRMIEAVENYLKHNKVPENRKISIFRMLKTFYKILAKKI
;
A
#
# COMPACT_ATOMS: atom_id res chain seq x y z
N MET A 1 8.04 -4.52 -25.92
CA MET A 1 8.66 -3.60 -24.93
C MET A 1 9.34 -4.38 -23.83
N LYS A 2 10.33 -3.78 -23.16
CA LYS A 2 11.09 -4.36 -22.03
C LYS A 2 10.87 -3.55 -20.77
N PHE A 3 10.49 -4.22 -19.68
CA PHE A 3 10.12 -3.56 -18.42
C PHE A 3 11.04 -3.97 -17.27
N ILE A 4 11.30 -3.03 -16.36
CA ILE A 4 11.89 -3.31 -15.05
C ILE A 4 10.84 -3.07 -13.98
N LEU A 5 10.59 -4.07 -13.16
CA LEU A 5 9.79 -3.99 -11.95
C LEU A 5 10.75 -3.74 -10.77
N PHE A 6 10.86 -2.46 -10.33
CA PHE A 6 11.92 -2.02 -9.43
C PHE A 6 11.50 -2.08 -7.96
N CYS A 7 11.99 -3.10 -7.23
CA CYS A 7 11.58 -3.42 -5.86
C CYS A 7 12.71 -3.16 -4.85
N LEU A 8 12.54 -2.14 -4.00
CA LEU A 8 13.47 -1.79 -2.91
C LEU A 8 12.98 -2.22 -1.52
N ASN A 9 11.68 -2.46 -1.35
CA ASN A 9 11.06 -2.87 -0.11
C ASN A 9 9.99 -3.93 -0.39
N ASP A 10 9.68 -4.77 0.59
CA ASP A 10 8.77 -5.90 0.47
C ASP A 10 7.33 -5.51 0.05
N TYR A 11 6.83 -4.37 0.52
CA TYR A 11 5.53 -3.84 0.07
C TYR A 11 5.43 -3.64 -1.46
N SER A 12 6.57 -3.51 -2.14
CA SER A 12 6.59 -3.34 -3.61
C SER A 12 6.08 -4.57 -4.36
N PHE A 13 6.17 -5.76 -3.75
CA PHE A 13 5.70 -6.99 -4.39
C PHE A 13 4.20 -6.95 -4.67
N SER A 14 3.40 -6.56 -3.68
CA SER A 14 1.94 -6.47 -3.83
C SER A 14 1.50 -5.38 -4.81
N ILE A 15 2.28 -4.31 -4.97
CA ILE A 15 2.00 -3.20 -5.88
C ILE A 15 2.38 -3.56 -7.32
N LEU A 16 3.52 -4.23 -7.51
CA LEU A 16 4.06 -4.55 -8.82
C LEU A 16 3.47 -5.83 -9.42
N ASN A 17 2.94 -6.76 -8.59
CA ASN A 17 2.40 -8.02 -9.08
C ASN A 17 1.22 -7.85 -10.06
N PRO A 18 0.22 -6.98 -9.83
CA PRO A 18 -0.84 -6.78 -10.82
C PRO A 18 -0.31 -6.25 -12.16
N ILE A 19 0.75 -5.42 -12.13
CA ILE A 19 1.42 -4.95 -13.35
C ILE A 19 2.11 -6.13 -14.05
N LYS A 20 2.83 -6.98 -13.30
CA LYS A 20 3.45 -8.19 -13.84
C LYS A 20 2.42 -9.09 -14.53
N GLU A 21 1.25 -9.28 -13.94
CA GLU A 21 0.17 -10.07 -14.54
C GLU A 21 -0.23 -9.55 -15.92
N VAL A 22 -0.41 -8.22 -16.05
CA VAL A 22 -0.71 -7.59 -17.35
C VAL A 22 0.45 -7.71 -18.34
N LEU A 23 1.72 -7.62 -17.87
CA LEU A 23 2.89 -7.81 -18.75
C LEU A 23 2.96 -9.23 -19.29
N VAL A 24 2.63 -10.24 -18.49
CA VAL A 24 2.54 -11.66 -18.91
C VAL A 24 1.42 -11.84 -19.93
N GLU A 25 0.22 -11.30 -19.64
CA GLU A 25 -0.95 -11.36 -20.54
C GLU A 25 -0.64 -10.78 -21.92
N ARG A 26 0.13 -9.67 -21.95
CA ARG A 26 0.53 -8.99 -23.21
C ARG A 26 1.82 -9.51 -23.83
N ASN A 27 2.40 -10.61 -23.31
CA ASN A 27 3.66 -11.19 -23.79
C ASN A 27 4.82 -10.19 -23.80
N TYR A 28 4.90 -9.27 -22.85
CA TYR A 28 6.01 -8.34 -22.72
C TYR A 28 7.18 -8.93 -21.94
N ASN A 29 8.39 -8.56 -22.32
CA ASN A 29 9.61 -8.93 -21.60
C ASN A 29 9.75 -8.09 -20.34
N PHE A 30 9.95 -8.71 -19.20
CA PHE A 30 10.24 -7.99 -17.95
C PHE A 30 11.29 -8.71 -17.10
N ILE A 31 11.89 -7.95 -16.21
CA ILE A 31 12.77 -8.45 -15.15
C ILE A 31 12.49 -7.70 -13.85
N TRP A 32 12.52 -8.43 -12.74
CA TRP A 32 12.48 -7.80 -11.43
C TRP A 32 13.87 -7.33 -11.02
N TYR A 33 13.98 -6.10 -10.54
CA TYR A 33 15.05 -5.72 -9.64
C TYR A 33 14.60 -5.94 -8.20
N VAL A 34 15.31 -6.76 -7.47
CA VAL A 34 15.04 -7.03 -6.06
C VAL A 34 16.24 -6.62 -5.24
N ALA A 35 16.05 -5.66 -4.32
CA ALA A 35 17.13 -5.21 -3.45
C ALA A 35 17.79 -6.40 -2.72
N PRO A 36 19.11 -6.39 -2.49
CA PRO A 36 19.84 -7.53 -1.90
C PRO A 36 19.21 -8.08 -0.62
N LYS A 37 18.71 -7.19 0.24
CA LYS A 37 18.04 -7.53 1.51
C LYS A 37 16.72 -8.30 1.36
N LEU A 38 16.14 -8.31 0.16
CA LEU A 38 14.84 -8.92 -0.13
C LEU A 38 14.92 -10.22 -0.92
N LYS A 39 16.10 -10.68 -1.31
CA LYS A 39 16.28 -11.88 -2.15
C LYS A 39 15.55 -13.09 -1.58
N ASN A 40 15.71 -13.36 -0.29
CA ASN A 40 15.10 -14.52 0.38
C ASN A 40 13.59 -14.36 0.62
N LYS A 41 13.05 -13.15 0.39
CA LYS A 41 11.62 -12.82 0.52
C LYS A 41 10.92 -12.72 -0.83
N PHE A 42 11.62 -12.93 -1.95
CA PHE A 42 11.04 -12.82 -3.29
C PHE A 42 10.00 -13.93 -3.50
N PRO A 43 8.71 -13.59 -3.72
CA PRO A 43 7.64 -14.58 -3.65
C PRO A 43 7.38 -15.31 -4.99
N PHE A 44 7.94 -14.84 -6.10
CA PHE A 44 7.60 -15.32 -7.45
C PHE A 44 8.66 -16.27 -7.98
N LYS A 45 8.57 -17.56 -7.62
CA LYS A 45 9.59 -18.59 -7.93
C LYS A 45 9.95 -18.73 -9.41
N ASN A 46 9.00 -18.49 -10.31
CA ASN A 46 9.17 -18.66 -11.76
C ASN A 46 9.60 -17.37 -12.48
N ASP A 47 9.62 -16.24 -11.77
CA ASP A 47 9.98 -14.97 -12.38
C ASP A 47 11.49 -14.72 -12.36
N LYS A 48 12.01 -14.15 -13.44
CA LYS A 48 13.43 -13.73 -13.50
C LYS A 48 13.66 -12.48 -12.66
N PHE A 49 14.62 -12.53 -11.73
CA PHE A 49 15.03 -11.37 -10.97
C PHE A 49 16.54 -11.18 -10.93
N THR A 50 16.96 -9.98 -10.61
CA THR A 50 18.37 -9.65 -10.36
C THR A 50 18.49 -8.62 -9.23
N SER A 51 19.61 -8.66 -8.50
CA SER A 51 20.04 -7.61 -7.57
C SER A 51 21.28 -6.87 -8.09
N SER A 52 21.64 -7.06 -9.36
CA SER A 52 22.81 -6.47 -10.00
C SER A 52 22.42 -5.32 -10.90
N TYR A 53 22.87 -4.11 -10.56
CA TYR A 53 22.71 -2.93 -11.41
C TYR A 53 23.42 -3.07 -12.76
N ARG A 54 24.55 -3.81 -12.83
CA ARG A 54 25.24 -4.10 -14.09
C ARG A 54 24.31 -4.85 -15.04
N LYS A 55 23.62 -5.90 -14.54
CA LYS A 55 22.63 -6.65 -15.33
C LYS A 55 21.46 -5.78 -15.76
N LEU A 56 20.92 -4.91 -14.88
CA LEU A 56 19.85 -3.99 -15.26
C LEU A 56 20.28 -3.00 -16.35
N LYS A 57 21.51 -2.46 -16.26
CA LYS A 57 22.04 -1.54 -17.28
C LYS A 57 22.15 -2.20 -18.65
N SER A 58 22.58 -3.47 -18.70
CA SER A 58 22.67 -4.24 -19.95
C SER A 58 21.32 -4.69 -20.49
N TYR A 59 20.28 -4.75 -19.66
CA TYR A 59 18.93 -5.13 -20.07
C TYR A 59 18.26 -4.12 -21.00
N LYS A 60 18.67 -2.83 -20.94
CA LYS A 60 18.17 -1.73 -21.80
C LYS A 60 16.65 -1.68 -21.85
N SER A 61 16.01 -1.45 -20.68
CA SER A 61 14.55 -1.37 -20.57
C SER A 61 13.97 -0.14 -21.26
N ASP A 62 12.74 -0.27 -21.73
CA ASP A 62 11.92 0.85 -22.22
C ASP A 62 11.24 1.60 -21.09
N VAL A 63 10.80 0.86 -20.04
CA VAL A 63 10.05 1.40 -18.87
C VAL A 63 10.58 0.81 -17.58
N ILE A 64 10.61 1.62 -16.54
CA ILE A 64 10.90 1.20 -15.15
C ILE A 64 9.71 1.61 -14.26
N PHE A 65 9.00 0.65 -13.70
CA PHE A 65 7.99 0.90 -12.68
C PHE A 65 8.60 0.84 -11.28
N ALA A 66 8.45 1.92 -10.51
CA ALA A 66 8.96 2.00 -9.15
C ALA A 66 7.89 2.51 -8.17
N PRO A 67 7.48 1.69 -7.18
CA PRO A 67 6.62 2.15 -6.09
C PRO A 67 7.35 3.12 -5.14
N GLY A 68 8.65 2.95 -4.99
CA GLY A 68 9.49 3.78 -4.13
C GLY A 68 9.80 5.15 -4.70
N ASN A 69 10.46 5.97 -3.90
CA ASN A 69 10.76 7.36 -4.23
C ASN A 69 12.12 7.57 -4.93
N GLU A 70 12.81 6.50 -5.28
CA GLU A 70 14.16 6.56 -5.83
C GLU A 70 14.34 5.47 -6.90
N VAL A 71 14.97 5.86 -8.01
CA VAL A 71 15.44 4.96 -9.06
C VAL A 71 16.84 5.45 -9.47
N PRO A 72 17.84 4.56 -9.65
CA PRO A 72 19.16 4.97 -10.09
C PRO A 72 19.11 5.75 -11.41
N PHE A 73 19.76 6.92 -11.42
CA PHE A 73 19.71 7.85 -12.54
C PHE A 73 20.31 7.27 -13.84
N PHE A 74 21.31 6.38 -13.72
CA PHE A 74 22.02 5.76 -14.82
C PHE A 74 21.26 4.62 -15.53
N LEU A 75 20.12 4.18 -14.99
CA LEU A 75 19.25 3.20 -15.66
C LEU A 75 18.53 3.89 -16.83
N ARG A 76 18.46 3.19 -17.96
CA ARG A 76 17.74 3.64 -19.15
C ARG A 76 16.27 3.29 -19.09
N GLY A 77 15.46 3.98 -19.89
CA GLY A 77 14.01 3.81 -19.99
C GLY A 77 13.24 4.90 -19.28
N LEU A 78 11.94 4.95 -19.54
CA LEU A 78 10.98 5.85 -18.90
C LEU A 78 10.86 5.49 -17.41
N LYS A 79 11.26 6.38 -16.53
CA LYS A 79 11.18 6.15 -15.08
C LYS A 79 9.84 6.59 -14.57
N THR A 80 9.04 5.62 -14.19
CA THR A 80 7.64 5.81 -13.81
C THR A 80 7.43 5.56 -12.32
N GLN A 81 6.97 6.56 -11.59
CA GLN A 81 6.56 6.40 -10.19
C GLN A 81 5.10 5.97 -10.11
N ILE A 82 4.83 4.89 -9.35
CA ILE A 82 3.50 4.32 -9.15
C ILE A 82 3.06 4.34 -7.68
N PHE A 83 3.85 4.97 -6.82
CA PHE A 83 3.62 5.17 -5.38
C PHE A 83 3.51 3.89 -4.53
N HIS A 84 3.50 4.07 -3.20
CA HIS A 84 3.45 2.97 -2.23
C HIS A 84 2.45 3.19 -1.09
N GLY A 85 1.53 4.13 -1.25
CA GLY A 85 0.48 4.40 -0.27
C GLY A 85 -0.38 5.60 -0.65
N LEU A 86 -1.47 5.78 0.08
CA LEU A 86 -2.51 6.77 -0.15
C LEU A 86 -2.47 7.95 0.85
N ALA A 87 -1.56 7.93 1.83
CA ALA A 87 -1.46 9.00 2.84
C ALA A 87 -0.78 10.24 2.24
N GLY A 88 -1.53 11.06 1.54
CA GLY A 88 -1.07 12.32 0.93
C GLY A 88 -0.60 13.36 1.94
N GLU A 89 -1.05 13.30 3.20
CA GLU A 89 -0.66 14.23 4.26
C GLU A 89 0.75 13.98 4.80
N LYS A 90 1.35 12.82 4.54
CA LYS A 90 2.70 12.51 5.02
C LYS A 90 3.75 13.37 4.33
N LYS A 91 4.63 13.99 5.14
CA LYS A 91 5.80 14.73 4.64
C LYS A 91 6.57 13.87 3.63
N GLY A 92 6.73 14.37 2.42
CA GLY A 92 7.52 13.74 1.38
C GLY A 92 6.74 12.97 0.32
N HIS A 93 5.43 12.77 0.44
CA HIS A 93 4.61 12.18 -0.62
C HIS A 93 4.67 13.03 -1.91
N PHE A 94 4.46 14.34 -1.77
CA PHE A 94 4.51 15.32 -2.88
C PHE A 94 5.89 15.96 -3.09
N ARG A 95 6.97 15.38 -2.55
CA ARG A 95 8.31 15.91 -2.75
C ARG A 95 8.90 15.44 -4.07
N ILE A 96 9.12 16.37 -5.01
CA ILE A 96 9.80 16.08 -6.27
C ILE A 96 11.29 15.85 -6.02
N ARG A 97 11.81 14.73 -6.55
CA ARG A 97 13.21 14.29 -6.37
C ARG A 97 13.97 14.16 -7.69
N ASP A 98 13.36 14.54 -8.80
CA ASP A 98 13.89 14.57 -10.17
C ASP A 98 14.39 13.20 -10.69
N TYR A 99 13.95 12.10 -10.05
CA TYR A 99 14.28 10.76 -10.53
C TYR A 99 13.31 10.24 -11.61
N PHE A 100 12.09 10.76 -11.64
CA PHE A 100 11.00 10.22 -12.44
C PHE A 100 10.61 11.17 -13.56
N ASP A 101 10.29 10.57 -14.71
CA ASP A 101 9.82 11.26 -15.90
C ASP A 101 8.29 11.31 -15.93
N LEU A 102 7.65 10.28 -15.34
CA LEU A 102 6.21 10.11 -15.34
C LEU A 102 5.71 9.69 -13.93
N TYR A 103 4.67 10.35 -13.47
CA TYR A 103 3.96 10.01 -12.24
C TYR A 103 2.58 9.45 -12.62
N LEU A 104 2.34 8.16 -12.33
CA LEU A 104 1.03 7.52 -12.48
C LEU A 104 0.28 7.63 -11.16
N THR A 105 -0.70 8.51 -11.11
CA THR A 105 -1.37 8.90 -9.87
C THR A 105 -2.59 8.05 -9.57
N GLN A 106 -2.92 7.95 -8.28
CA GLN A 106 -3.93 7.05 -7.76
C GLN A 106 -5.36 7.55 -7.99
N GLY A 107 -5.56 8.87 -8.05
CA GLY A 107 -6.86 9.50 -8.25
C GLY A 107 -6.78 11.03 -8.23
N PRO A 108 -7.91 11.73 -8.37
CA PRO A 108 -7.97 13.17 -8.59
C PRO A 108 -7.21 14.02 -7.55
N TYR A 109 -7.25 13.64 -6.29
CA TYR A 109 -6.51 14.34 -5.22
C TYR A 109 -5.01 14.41 -5.49
N PHE A 110 -4.42 13.27 -5.87
CA PHE A 110 -3.00 13.17 -6.17
C PHE A 110 -2.66 13.81 -7.51
N THR A 111 -3.49 13.58 -8.51
CA THR A 111 -3.34 14.13 -9.87
C THR A 111 -3.28 15.65 -9.84
N ASN A 112 -4.25 16.29 -9.22
CA ASN A 112 -4.31 17.75 -9.13
C ASN A 112 -3.06 18.31 -8.42
N ARG A 113 -2.64 17.66 -7.33
CA ARG A 113 -1.47 18.11 -6.59
C ARG A 113 -0.15 17.96 -7.37
N PHE A 114 0.01 16.87 -8.12
CA PHE A 114 1.19 16.70 -8.99
C PHE A 114 1.16 17.62 -10.21
N LEU A 115 -0.01 17.93 -10.76
CA LEU A 115 -0.15 18.93 -11.83
C LEU A 115 0.26 20.34 -11.35
N GLU A 116 -0.09 20.74 -10.13
CA GLU A 116 0.40 21.99 -9.54
C GLU A 116 1.94 21.99 -9.40
N LEU A 117 2.53 20.89 -8.96
CA LEU A 117 3.98 20.74 -8.85
C LEU A 117 4.66 20.78 -10.22
N LYS A 118 4.03 20.20 -11.25
CA LYS A 118 4.53 20.24 -12.64
C LYS A 118 4.70 21.67 -13.15
N LYS A 119 3.82 22.61 -12.79
CA LYS A 119 3.95 24.02 -13.15
C LYS A 119 5.29 24.62 -12.72
N LYS A 120 5.84 24.15 -11.58
CA LYS A 120 7.12 24.63 -11.01
C LYS A 120 8.32 23.85 -11.54
N HIS A 121 8.21 22.53 -11.65
CA HIS A 121 9.36 21.66 -11.95
C HIS A 121 9.57 21.38 -13.43
N LYS A 122 8.52 21.34 -14.26
CA LYS A 122 8.52 21.22 -15.73
C LYS A 122 9.29 20.02 -16.34
N ASN A 123 9.77 19.08 -15.52
CA ASN A 123 10.65 17.98 -15.93
C ASN A 123 10.01 16.59 -15.78
N PHE A 124 8.71 16.53 -15.63
CA PHE A 124 7.95 15.28 -15.55
C PHE A 124 6.51 15.46 -16.04
N ASP A 125 5.87 14.36 -16.33
CA ASP A 125 4.45 14.30 -16.68
C ASP A 125 3.62 13.56 -15.62
N VAL A 126 2.28 13.74 -15.67
CA VAL A 126 1.33 13.18 -14.73
C VAL A 126 0.18 12.57 -15.50
N ILE A 127 -0.14 11.30 -15.22
CA ILE A 127 -1.30 10.61 -15.78
C ILE A 127 -2.02 9.89 -14.63
N GLU A 128 -3.33 10.07 -14.54
CA GLU A 128 -4.16 9.36 -13.58
C GLU A 128 -4.50 7.96 -14.07
N THR A 129 -4.26 6.94 -13.26
CA THR A 129 -4.44 5.54 -13.65
C THR A 129 -5.15 4.68 -12.60
N GLY A 130 -5.28 5.20 -11.39
CA GLY A 130 -5.57 4.37 -10.23
C GLY A 130 -4.27 3.77 -9.65
N TRP A 131 -4.41 2.85 -8.69
CA TRP A 131 -3.28 2.23 -8.01
C TRP A 131 -3.38 0.70 -8.08
N SER A 132 -2.41 0.08 -8.75
CA SER A 132 -2.40 -1.34 -9.07
C SER A 132 -2.59 -2.27 -7.86
N LYS A 133 -2.12 -1.89 -6.67
CA LYS A 133 -2.31 -2.68 -5.45
C LYS A 133 -3.79 -2.96 -5.17
N LEU A 134 -4.67 -2.01 -5.48
CA LEU A 134 -6.11 -2.12 -5.20
C LEU A 134 -6.84 -2.99 -6.22
N ASP A 135 -6.23 -3.36 -7.34
CA ASP A 135 -6.86 -4.23 -8.33
C ASP A 135 -7.28 -5.58 -7.73
N LYS A 136 -6.52 -6.09 -6.75
CA LYS A 136 -6.86 -7.31 -6.02
C LYS A 136 -8.16 -7.20 -5.21
N TYR A 137 -8.53 -6.00 -4.78
CA TYR A 137 -9.73 -5.78 -3.98
C TYR A 137 -11.01 -6.06 -4.77
N TYR A 138 -10.93 -5.93 -6.09
CA TYR A 138 -12.07 -6.06 -7.00
C TYR A 138 -12.02 -7.33 -7.87
N LYS A 139 -10.85 -8.00 -7.96
CA LYS A 139 -10.69 -9.21 -8.79
C LYS A 139 -11.01 -10.52 -8.09
N ASN A 140 -10.93 -10.60 -6.77
CA ASN A 140 -10.96 -11.85 -6.00
C ASN A 140 -12.15 -11.94 -5.04
N GLU A 141 -13.30 -11.39 -5.40
CA GLU A 141 -14.48 -11.38 -4.52
C GLU A 141 -14.87 -12.78 -4.04
N ASN A 142 -14.88 -13.78 -4.92
CA ASN A 142 -15.28 -15.15 -4.57
C ASN A 142 -14.29 -15.84 -3.61
N CYS A 143 -13.01 -15.83 -3.90
CA CYS A 143 -11.99 -16.46 -3.05
C CYS A 143 -11.89 -15.81 -1.65
N CYS A 144 -12.07 -14.50 -1.57
CA CYS A 144 -12.06 -13.77 -0.30
C CYS A 144 -13.34 -14.00 0.51
N SER A 145 -14.50 -14.16 -0.17
CA SER A 145 -15.76 -14.49 0.49
C SER A 145 -15.73 -15.90 1.10
N ASP A 146 -15.16 -16.89 0.42
CA ASP A 146 -15.01 -18.25 0.94
C ASP A 146 -14.15 -18.28 2.22
N HIS A 147 -13.00 -17.61 2.20
CA HIS A 147 -12.13 -17.49 3.37
C HIS A 147 -12.81 -16.72 4.52
N LYS A 148 -13.56 -15.66 4.22
CA LYS A 148 -14.38 -14.95 5.22
C LYS A 148 -15.39 -15.90 5.87
N ASN A 149 -16.17 -16.61 5.07
CA ASN A 149 -17.20 -17.52 5.52
C ASN A 149 -16.62 -18.67 6.34
N GLU A 150 -15.48 -19.23 5.94
CA GLU A 150 -14.76 -20.24 6.71
C GLU A 150 -14.38 -19.74 8.11
N LEU A 151 -13.78 -18.53 8.20
CA LEU A 151 -13.41 -17.95 9.48
C LEU A 151 -14.62 -17.66 10.39
N LEU A 152 -15.68 -17.12 9.82
CA LEU A 152 -16.90 -16.83 10.55
C LEU A 152 -17.57 -18.11 11.06
N SER A 153 -17.65 -19.15 10.23
CA SER A 153 -18.23 -20.45 10.60
C SER A 153 -17.42 -21.14 11.70
N LYS A 154 -16.08 -21.17 11.53
CA LYS A 154 -15.17 -21.79 12.51
C LYS A 154 -15.31 -21.16 13.90
N ASN A 155 -15.40 -19.84 13.95
CA ASN A 155 -15.47 -19.09 15.21
C ASN A 155 -16.92 -18.83 15.68
N LYS A 156 -17.94 -19.28 14.94
CA LYS A 156 -19.37 -19.01 15.20
C LYS A 156 -19.64 -17.52 15.39
N SER A 157 -18.94 -16.67 14.62
CA SER A 157 -19.04 -15.20 14.70
C SER A 157 -19.81 -14.62 13.51
N LYS A 158 -20.21 -13.35 13.61
CA LYS A 158 -20.96 -12.63 12.57
C LYS A 158 -20.10 -11.62 11.82
N TYR A 159 -19.10 -11.06 12.50
CA TYR A 159 -18.28 -9.98 11.96
C TYR A 159 -16.79 -10.24 12.20
N ILE A 160 -15.98 -9.77 11.28
CA ILE A 160 -14.52 -9.79 11.40
C ILE A 160 -14.04 -8.35 11.66
N ILE A 161 -13.37 -8.15 12.79
CA ILE A 161 -12.78 -6.86 13.18
C ILE A 161 -11.26 -6.93 12.98
N LEU A 162 -10.72 -6.02 12.19
CA LEU A 162 -9.26 -5.93 12.00
C LEU A 162 -8.66 -4.87 12.92
N TYR A 163 -7.69 -5.25 13.73
CA TYR A 163 -6.83 -4.31 14.45
C TYR A 163 -5.45 -4.23 13.78
N ALA A 164 -5.14 -3.06 13.20
CA ALA A 164 -3.90 -2.82 12.46
C ALA A 164 -3.28 -1.47 12.84
N PRO A 165 -2.55 -1.37 13.97
CA PRO A 165 -1.93 -0.14 14.43
C PRO A 165 -0.68 0.25 13.62
N THR A 166 -0.32 1.54 13.65
CA THR A 166 1.00 1.99 13.16
C THR A 166 2.13 1.49 14.06
N PHE A 167 3.31 1.36 13.52
CA PHE A 167 4.51 0.98 14.28
C PHE A 167 5.22 2.17 14.94
N SER A 168 4.84 3.41 14.61
CA SER A 168 5.49 4.62 15.15
C SER A 168 5.24 4.75 16.66
N PRO A 169 6.27 4.75 17.53
CA PRO A 169 6.07 4.69 18.98
C PRO A 169 5.20 5.83 19.56
N LYS A 170 5.24 7.01 18.95
CA LYS A 170 4.46 8.18 19.40
C LYS A 170 3.01 8.19 18.90
N LEU A 171 2.65 7.33 17.95
CA LEU A 171 1.37 7.36 17.26
C LEU A 171 0.59 6.05 17.42
N THR A 172 1.27 4.98 17.83
CA THR A 172 0.65 3.67 17.96
C THR A 172 -0.30 3.59 19.15
N SER A 173 -1.45 2.99 18.93
CA SER A 173 -2.42 2.66 19.97
C SER A 173 -2.10 1.35 20.71
N ALA A 174 -1.15 0.56 20.21
CA ALA A 174 -0.85 -0.78 20.74
C ALA A 174 -0.58 -0.82 22.27
N PRO A 175 0.14 0.15 22.88
CA PRO A 175 0.35 0.19 24.32
C PRO A 175 -0.92 0.39 25.16
N HIS A 176 -1.99 0.92 24.55
CA HIS A 176 -3.11 1.48 25.28
C HIS A 176 -4.40 0.64 25.20
N ILE A 177 -4.58 -0.18 24.13
CA ILE A 177 -5.86 -0.84 23.90
C ILE A 177 -5.84 -2.37 24.04
N LEU A 178 -4.79 -2.94 24.62
CA LEU A 178 -4.69 -4.39 24.83
C LEU A 178 -5.88 -4.95 25.62
N ASN A 179 -6.25 -4.26 26.72
CA ASN A 179 -7.37 -4.65 27.57
C ASN A 179 -8.72 -4.46 26.86
N GLU A 180 -8.85 -3.41 26.04
CA GLU A 180 -10.05 -3.16 25.25
C GLU A 180 -10.24 -4.24 24.16
N ILE A 181 -9.18 -4.66 23.49
CA ILE A 181 -9.22 -5.79 22.54
C ILE A 181 -9.59 -7.09 23.26
N LYS A 182 -9.02 -7.33 24.46
CA LYS A 182 -9.40 -8.49 25.29
C LYS A 182 -10.87 -8.43 25.71
N SER A 183 -11.40 -7.27 26.06
CA SER A 183 -12.81 -7.09 26.39
C SER A 183 -13.70 -7.33 25.18
N LEU A 184 -13.35 -6.74 24.03
CA LEU A 184 -14.06 -6.94 22.75
C LEU A 184 -14.18 -8.42 22.37
N ALA A 185 -13.15 -9.22 22.65
CA ALA A 185 -13.13 -10.66 22.38
C ALA A 185 -14.11 -11.48 23.26
N LYS A 186 -14.65 -10.93 24.33
CA LYS A 186 -15.71 -11.61 25.12
C LYS A 186 -17.00 -11.72 24.31
N ASN A 187 -17.24 -10.78 23.40
CA ASN A 187 -18.38 -10.85 22.49
C ASN A 187 -18.08 -11.84 21.36
N LYS A 188 -18.70 -13.01 21.40
CA LYS A 188 -18.50 -14.10 20.44
C LYS A 188 -19.02 -13.78 19.03
N SER A 189 -19.78 -12.70 18.85
CA SER A 189 -20.18 -12.24 17.53
C SER A 189 -19.01 -11.69 16.71
N TYR A 190 -17.84 -11.47 17.31
CA TYR A 190 -16.64 -10.92 16.65
C TYR A 190 -15.52 -11.94 16.54
N THR A 191 -14.94 -12.08 15.34
CA THR A 191 -13.59 -12.61 15.13
C THR A 191 -12.64 -11.43 14.99
N ILE A 192 -11.58 -11.39 15.78
CA ILE A 192 -10.62 -10.27 15.79
C ILE A 192 -9.34 -10.70 15.09
N LEU A 193 -9.00 -10.03 14.00
CA LEU A 193 -7.72 -10.20 13.33
C LEU A 193 -6.72 -9.16 13.83
N LEU A 194 -5.58 -9.61 14.30
CA LEU A 194 -4.46 -8.75 14.70
C LEU A 194 -3.41 -8.77 13.59
N LYS A 195 -3.13 -7.62 12.99
CA LYS A 195 -2.16 -7.50 11.90
C LYS A 195 -1.21 -6.34 12.15
N PHE A 196 0.00 -6.66 12.57
CA PHE A 196 1.00 -5.67 12.92
C PHE A 196 1.99 -5.43 11.78
N HIS A 197 2.48 -4.20 11.71
CA HIS A 197 3.54 -3.84 10.77
C HIS A 197 4.85 -4.57 11.13
N PRO A 198 5.67 -5.02 10.16
CA PRO A 198 6.94 -5.71 10.43
C PRO A 198 7.95 -4.93 11.29
N LEU A 199 7.80 -3.60 11.38
CA LEU A 199 8.62 -2.72 12.22
C LEU A 199 8.00 -2.43 13.59
N MET A 200 6.89 -3.11 13.96
CA MET A 200 6.32 -2.97 15.30
C MET A 200 7.30 -3.46 16.35
N ASP A 201 7.35 -2.76 17.48
CA ASP A 201 8.14 -3.17 18.64
C ASP A 201 7.75 -4.60 19.05
N ILE A 202 8.77 -5.44 19.22
CA ILE A 202 8.62 -6.87 19.51
C ILE A 202 7.84 -7.10 20.80
N THR A 203 7.98 -6.23 21.79
CA THR A 203 7.27 -6.32 23.07
C THR A 203 5.75 -6.33 22.87
N TRP A 204 5.25 -5.48 21.97
CA TRP A 204 3.83 -5.44 21.67
C TRP A 204 3.40 -6.62 20.81
N VAL A 205 4.23 -7.03 19.85
CA VAL A 205 3.97 -8.23 19.04
C VAL A 205 3.77 -9.45 19.93
N GLU A 206 4.65 -9.69 20.90
CA GLU A 206 4.57 -10.82 21.82
C GLU A 206 3.33 -10.74 22.74
N LYS A 207 3.04 -9.57 23.31
CA LYS A 207 1.85 -9.39 24.15
C LYS A 207 0.56 -9.71 23.41
N TYR A 208 0.43 -9.27 22.16
CA TYR A 208 -0.77 -9.52 21.36
C TYR A 208 -0.83 -10.95 20.79
N LYS A 209 0.31 -11.60 20.53
CA LYS A 209 0.36 -13.04 20.24
C LYS A 209 -0.11 -13.85 21.45
N ASN A 210 0.42 -13.58 22.62
CA ASN A 210 -0.01 -14.23 23.85
C ASN A 210 -1.51 -14.01 24.16
N LEU A 211 -2.06 -12.85 23.74
CA LEU A 211 -3.50 -12.62 23.85
C LEU A 211 -4.27 -13.51 22.85
N ALA A 212 -3.79 -13.64 21.62
CA ALA A 212 -4.40 -14.51 20.61
C ALA A 212 -4.36 -15.99 21.03
N ASP A 213 -3.24 -16.46 21.54
CA ASP A 213 -3.06 -17.86 22.00
C ASP A 213 -4.05 -18.25 23.12
N LYS A 214 -4.55 -17.26 23.88
CA LYS A 214 -5.49 -17.46 24.99
C LYS A 214 -6.97 -17.24 24.61
N ASN A 215 -7.25 -16.86 23.36
CA ASN A 215 -8.61 -16.52 22.92
C ASN A 215 -8.87 -17.06 21.51
N GLU A 216 -9.75 -18.00 21.37
CA GLU A 216 -10.04 -18.70 20.09
C GLU A 216 -10.53 -17.76 18.98
N ASN A 217 -11.23 -16.67 19.34
CA ASN A 217 -11.75 -15.70 18.38
C ASN A 217 -10.78 -14.52 18.09
N ILE A 218 -9.53 -14.59 18.58
CA ILE A 218 -8.47 -13.65 18.23
C ILE A 218 -7.41 -14.38 17.39
N ILE A 219 -7.10 -13.87 16.22
CA ILE A 219 -6.16 -14.49 15.30
C ILE A 219 -5.04 -13.51 14.97
N PHE A 220 -3.79 -13.86 15.31
CA PHE A 220 -2.62 -13.08 14.94
C PHE A 220 -2.11 -13.48 13.55
N LYS A 221 -2.08 -12.53 12.60
CA LYS A 221 -1.64 -12.74 11.22
C LYS A 221 -0.17 -12.35 11.03
N ASN A 222 0.65 -13.33 10.67
CA ASN A 222 2.10 -13.18 10.49
C ASN A 222 2.54 -12.85 9.05
N ASP A 223 1.66 -12.98 8.06
CA ASP A 223 1.93 -12.70 6.65
C ASP A 223 2.39 -11.26 6.43
N SER A 224 3.15 -11.00 5.39
CA SER A 224 3.63 -9.66 5.05
C SER A 224 2.56 -8.79 4.37
N ASP A 225 1.59 -9.41 3.68
CA ASP A 225 0.53 -8.70 2.95
C ASP A 225 -0.73 -8.56 3.80
N ILE A 226 -1.17 -7.32 4.03
CA ILE A 226 -2.39 -7.01 4.78
C ILE A 226 -3.65 -7.08 3.90
N THR A 227 -3.52 -7.16 2.58
CA THR A 227 -4.62 -7.01 1.63
C THR A 227 -5.79 -7.94 1.93
N ASN A 228 -5.53 -9.23 2.15
CA ASN A 228 -6.58 -10.18 2.47
C ASN A 228 -7.31 -9.84 3.78
N CYS A 229 -6.58 -9.41 4.81
CA CYS A 229 -7.20 -8.98 6.06
C CYS A 229 -8.14 -7.78 5.85
N LEU A 230 -7.75 -6.82 5.00
CA LEU A 230 -8.60 -5.67 4.68
C LEU A 230 -9.88 -6.09 3.94
N ILE A 231 -9.75 -6.99 2.96
CA ILE A 231 -10.90 -7.44 2.14
C ILE A 231 -11.95 -8.17 3.00
N ILE A 232 -11.51 -9.11 3.86
CA ILE A 232 -12.44 -9.94 4.62
C ILE A 232 -13.01 -9.28 5.88
N SER A 233 -12.38 -8.21 6.37
CA SER A 233 -12.83 -7.54 7.61
C SER A 233 -14.02 -6.61 7.36
N ASP A 234 -14.89 -6.50 8.35
CA ASP A 234 -16.08 -5.65 8.32
C ASP A 234 -15.82 -4.27 8.93
N LEU A 235 -14.86 -4.17 9.86
CA LEU A 235 -14.46 -2.92 10.51
C LEU A 235 -12.96 -2.93 10.76
N LEU A 236 -12.33 -1.75 10.60
CA LEU A 236 -10.93 -1.53 10.95
C LEU A 236 -10.80 -0.69 12.23
N ILE A 237 -10.01 -1.18 13.17
CA ILE A 237 -9.50 -0.41 14.31
C ILE A 237 -8.03 -0.08 14.03
N SER A 238 -7.66 1.19 14.10
CA SER A 238 -6.29 1.66 13.83
C SER A 238 -5.98 2.96 14.59
N ASP A 239 -4.97 3.64 14.11
CA ASP A 239 -4.52 4.95 14.60
C ASP A 239 -4.04 5.82 13.42
N THR A 240 -2.88 6.50 13.50
CA THR A 240 -2.32 7.27 12.38
C THR A 240 -1.57 6.37 11.41
N SER A 241 -2.31 5.62 10.61
CA SER A 241 -1.78 4.67 9.65
C SER A 241 -2.31 4.90 8.22
N SER A 242 -1.49 4.60 7.21
CA SER A 242 -1.94 4.67 5.80
C SER A 242 -2.95 3.59 5.44
N VAL A 243 -3.03 2.51 6.21
CA VAL A 243 -4.01 1.43 6.02
C VAL A 243 -5.45 1.92 6.18
N VAL A 244 -5.66 2.99 6.95
CA VAL A 244 -6.97 3.63 7.11
C VAL A 244 -7.56 4.02 5.76
N TYR A 245 -6.78 4.68 4.91
CA TYR A 245 -7.25 5.07 3.57
C TYR A 245 -7.53 3.86 2.68
N GLU A 246 -6.68 2.83 2.73
CA GLU A 246 -6.92 1.59 1.97
C GLU A 246 -8.23 0.92 2.37
N PHE A 247 -8.56 0.92 3.67
CA PHE A 247 -9.80 0.33 4.17
C PHE A 247 -11.04 1.19 3.85
N LEU A 248 -10.91 2.51 3.94
CA LEU A 248 -11.99 3.44 3.56
C LEU A 248 -12.39 3.27 2.10
N LEU A 249 -11.45 2.95 1.20
CA LEU A 249 -11.74 2.67 -0.22
C LEU A 249 -12.57 1.41 -0.44
N LEU A 250 -12.65 0.50 0.53
CA LEU A 250 -13.56 -0.64 0.52
C LEU A 250 -14.98 -0.27 1.00
N ASN A 251 -15.21 1.01 1.26
CA ASN A 251 -16.47 1.55 1.80
C ASN A 251 -16.93 0.90 3.11
N LYS A 252 -15.99 0.58 3.99
CA LYS A 252 -16.23 -0.06 5.29
C LYS A 252 -15.89 0.88 6.45
N PRO A 253 -16.54 0.73 7.62
CA PRO A 253 -16.34 1.60 8.77
C PRO A 253 -14.94 1.47 9.39
N VAL A 254 -14.41 2.60 9.82
CA VAL A 254 -13.10 2.71 10.48
C VAL A 254 -13.25 3.42 11.81
N ILE A 255 -12.60 2.89 12.84
CA ILE A 255 -12.37 3.55 14.13
C ILE A 255 -10.87 3.80 14.26
N THR A 256 -10.49 5.04 14.49
CA THR A 256 -9.10 5.39 14.81
C THR A 256 -8.99 5.99 16.20
N PHE A 257 -7.79 5.89 16.77
CA PHE A 257 -7.44 6.55 18.03
C PHE A 257 -6.43 7.65 17.78
N ARG A 258 -6.75 8.86 18.23
CA ARG A 258 -5.86 10.05 18.19
C ARG A 258 -5.17 10.22 16.83
N ASN A 259 -5.92 9.96 15.76
CA ASN A 259 -5.40 10.14 14.41
C ASN A 259 -5.15 11.65 14.16
N ILE A 260 -3.97 11.97 13.61
CA ILE A 260 -3.53 13.36 13.39
C ILE A 260 -3.75 13.85 11.96
N SER A 261 -4.48 13.11 11.13
CA SER A 261 -4.85 13.55 9.78
C SER A 261 -5.72 14.81 9.84
N LYS A 262 -5.54 15.72 8.90
CA LYS A 262 -6.22 17.04 8.94
C LYS A 262 -7.72 16.97 8.63
N ASN A 263 -8.13 16.08 7.74
CA ASN A 263 -9.51 15.95 7.26
C ASN A 263 -10.05 14.57 7.61
N ILE A 264 -10.42 14.37 8.87
CA ILE A 264 -10.94 13.09 9.36
C ILE A 264 -12.44 13.02 9.06
N ASN A 265 -12.84 12.14 8.16
CA ASN A 265 -14.21 11.85 7.77
C ASN A 265 -14.63 10.43 8.18
N TRP A 266 -14.12 9.95 9.32
CA TRP A 266 -14.44 8.67 9.94
C TRP A 266 -14.40 8.82 11.46
N LYS A 267 -14.81 7.80 12.21
CA LYS A 267 -14.81 7.84 13.67
C LYS A 267 -13.38 7.91 14.22
N ASN A 268 -13.03 8.98 14.93
CA ASN A 268 -11.72 9.17 15.57
C ASN A 268 -11.91 9.45 17.06
N LEU A 269 -11.46 8.53 17.90
CA LEU A 269 -11.62 8.59 19.34
C LEU A 269 -10.41 9.22 20.03
N THR A 270 -10.65 9.96 21.10
CA THR A 270 -9.60 10.61 21.90
C THR A 270 -9.16 9.76 23.08
N ASN A 271 -10.04 8.89 23.56
CA ASN A 271 -9.77 7.92 24.62
C ASN A 271 -9.98 6.48 24.10
N TYR A 272 -9.56 5.51 24.90
CA TYR A 272 -9.58 4.11 24.52
C TYR A 272 -10.72 3.31 25.17
N SER A 273 -11.47 3.90 26.09
CA SER A 273 -12.59 3.28 26.78
C SER A 273 -13.79 3.06 25.84
N ASN A 274 -14.66 2.12 26.22
CA ASN A 274 -15.92 1.81 25.51
C ASN A 274 -15.76 1.32 24.07
N LEU A 275 -14.61 0.73 23.71
CA LEU A 275 -14.35 0.26 22.35
C LEU A 275 -15.45 -0.69 21.83
N GLU A 276 -15.98 -1.59 22.65
CA GLU A 276 -17.04 -2.52 22.25
C GLU A 276 -18.31 -1.79 21.79
N LYS A 277 -18.73 -0.75 22.53
CA LYS A 277 -19.86 0.10 22.15
C LYS A 277 -19.59 0.80 20.83
N GLU A 278 -18.40 1.39 20.68
CA GLU A 278 -18.03 2.12 19.47
C GLU A 278 -17.97 1.22 18.23
N VAL A 279 -17.52 -0.05 18.39
CA VAL A 279 -17.54 -1.06 17.33
C VAL A 279 -18.98 -1.43 16.97
N ALA A 280 -19.83 -1.73 17.95
CA ALA A 280 -21.24 -2.06 17.72
C ALA A 280 -21.98 -0.93 17.01
N ASP A 281 -21.81 0.31 17.47
CA ASP A 281 -22.40 1.51 16.83
C ASP A 281 -21.91 1.68 15.39
N SER A 282 -20.62 1.47 15.13
CA SER A 282 -20.06 1.66 13.79
C SER A 282 -20.51 0.58 12.79
N ILE A 283 -20.83 -0.61 13.27
CA ILE A 283 -21.36 -1.70 12.43
C ILE A 283 -22.85 -1.49 12.16
N ASN A 284 -23.64 -1.13 13.19
CA ASN A 284 -25.10 -1.05 13.11
C ASN A 284 -25.59 0.30 12.54
N ASN A 285 -24.88 1.39 12.85
CA ASN A 285 -25.26 2.78 12.53
C ASN A 285 -24.08 3.50 11.87
N ASP A 286 -23.79 3.18 10.64
CA ASP A 286 -22.65 3.75 9.92
C ASP A 286 -22.87 5.20 9.47
N ASN A 287 -22.72 6.13 10.38
CA ASN A 287 -22.91 7.56 10.15
C ASN A 287 -21.88 8.20 9.19
N HIS A 288 -20.80 7.48 8.86
CA HIS A 288 -19.72 7.97 8.00
C HIS A 288 -19.79 7.45 6.56
N PHE A 289 -20.81 6.70 6.18
CA PHE A 289 -20.97 6.13 4.84
C PHE A 289 -20.88 7.20 3.73
N LYS A 290 -21.64 8.29 3.85
CA LYS A 290 -21.61 9.40 2.86
C LYS A 290 -20.24 10.08 2.79
N SER A 291 -19.59 10.28 3.92
CA SER A 291 -18.26 10.91 3.97
C SER A 291 -17.19 10.05 3.31
N ARG A 292 -17.30 8.72 3.41
CA ARG A 292 -16.38 7.78 2.74
C ARG A 292 -16.49 7.84 1.22
N ASN A 293 -17.69 7.99 0.67
CA ASN A 293 -17.87 8.12 -0.78
C ASN A 293 -17.08 9.32 -1.32
N THR A 294 -17.05 10.44 -0.60
CA THR A 294 -16.21 11.59 -0.98
C THR A 294 -14.71 11.26 -0.95
N ILE A 295 -14.26 10.42 -0.02
CA ILE A 295 -12.86 9.95 0.01
C ILE A 295 -12.57 9.04 -1.18
N ILE A 296 -13.47 8.10 -1.48
CA ILE A 296 -13.34 7.18 -2.62
C ILE A 296 -13.21 7.97 -3.92
N GLU A 297 -14.14 8.91 -4.17
CA GLU A 297 -14.14 9.74 -5.37
C GLU A 297 -12.87 10.58 -5.54
N LYS A 298 -12.30 11.08 -4.43
CA LYS A 298 -11.10 11.92 -4.46
C LYS A 298 -9.79 11.14 -4.52
N TYR A 299 -9.71 10.00 -3.82
CA TYR A 299 -8.44 9.29 -3.63
C TYR A 299 -8.24 8.15 -4.63
N HIS A 300 -9.31 7.41 -4.95
CA HIS A 300 -9.25 6.29 -5.90
C HIS A 300 -10.66 5.92 -6.37
N PRO A 301 -11.19 6.58 -7.40
CA PRO A 301 -12.56 6.34 -7.90
C PRO A 301 -12.68 5.05 -8.74
N TYR A 302 -11.62 4.28 -8.88
CA TYR A 302 -11.58 3.10 -9.73
C TYR A 302 -11.90 1.83 -8.94
N ASN A 303 -13.01 1.19 -9.24
CA ASN A 303 -13.49 -0.04 -8.60
C ASN A 303 -13.56 -1.24 -9.55
N ASP A 304 -12.86 -1.18 -10.69
CA ASP A 304 -12.96 -2.15 -11.79
C ASP A 304 -11.78 -3.15 -11.83
N GLY A 305 -10.82 -3.04 -10.90
CA GLY A 305 -9.65 -3.91 -10.84
C GLY A 305 -8.70 -3.80 -12.04
N LYS A 306 -8.71 -2.66 -12.76
CA LYS A 306 -7.95 -2.47 -14.02
C LYS A 306 -6.89 -1.37 -13.93
N SER A 307 -6.48 -0.94 -12.75
CA SER A 307 -5.46 0.12 -12.60
C SER A 307 -4.14 -0.28 -13.22
N ALA A 308 -3.69 -1.52 -13.04
CA ALA A 308 -2.47 -2.04 -13.67
C ALA A 308 -2.54 -2.00 -15.20
N LYS A 309 -3.70 -2.35 -15.78
CA LYS A 309 -3.94 -2.26 -17.23
C LYS A 309 -3.81 -0.81 -17.71
N ARG A 310 -4.49 0.13 -17.02
CA ARG A 310 -4.38 1.57 -17.33
C ARG A 310 -2.94 2.09 -17.22
N MET A 311 -2.16 1.60 -16.23
CA MET A 311 -0.74 1.96 -16.11
C MET A 311 0.09 1.53 -17.31
N ILE A 312 -0.13 0.32 -17.81
CA ILE A 312 0.56 -0.17 -19.03
C ILE A 312 0.13 0.65 -20.25
N GLU A 313 -1.16 0.86 -20.46
CA GLU A 313 -1.69 1.68 -21.56
C GLU A 313 -1.17 3.12 -21.52
N ALA A 314 -1.07 3.70 -20.33
CA ALA A 314 -0.52 5.05 -20.14
C ALA A 314 0.93 5.14 -20.58
N VAL A 315 1.80 4.18 -20.23
CA VAL A 315 3.21 4.22 -20.66
C VAL A 315 3.37 3.88 -22.13
N GLU A 316 2.56 2.99 -22.71
CA GLU A 316 2.53 2.70 -24.15
C GLU A 316 2.17 3.95 -24.95
N ASN A 317 1.09 4.64 -24.57
CA ASN A 317 0.65 5.86 -25.21
C ASN A 317 1.65 7.00 -25.03
N TYR A 318 2.24 7.11 -23.83
CA TYR A 318 3.28 8.10 -23.58
C TYR A 318 4.48 7.94 -24.52
N LEU A 319 4.98 6.72 -24.66
CA LEU A 319 6.14 6.42 -25.51
C LEU A 319 5.88 6.55 -27.01
N LYS A 320 4.62 6.50 -27.46
CA LYS A 320 4.28 6.78 -28.87
C LYS A 320 4.45 8.26 -29.23
N HIS A 321 4.22 9.17 -28.27
CA HIS A 321 4.18 10.60 -28.52
C HIS A 321 5.36 11.37 -27.89
N ASN A 322 6.11 10.75 -26.98
CA ASN A 322 7.17 11.39 -26.23
C ASN A 322 8.48 10.57 -26.30
N LYS A 323 9.59 11.26 -26.42
CA LYS A 323 10.91 10.64 -26.27
C LYS A 323 11.26 10.46 -24.79
N VAL A 324 11.90 9.34 -24.46
CA VAL A 324 12.48 9.16 -23.13
C VAL A 324 13.64 10.14 -22.95
N PRO A 325 13.68 10.91 -21.86
CA PRO A 325 14.80 11.84 -21.63
C PRO A 325 16.14 11.08 -21.54
N GLU A 326 17.09 11.41 -22.38
CA GLU A 326 18.44 10.85 -22.32
C GLU A 326 19.22 11.40 -21.13
N ASN A 327 19.11 12.71 -20.90
CA ASN A 327 19.76 13.41 -19.81
C ASN A 327 18.71 14.01 -18.85
N ARG A 328 18.81 13.67 -17.56
CA ARG A 328 17.95 14.19 -16.51
C ARG A 328 18.72 15.17 -15.63
N LYS A 329 18.10 16.30 -15.32
CA LYS A 329 18.67 17.32 -14.40
C LYS A 329 18.62 16.81 -12.96
N ILE A 330 19.53 15.91 -12.61
CA ILE A 330 19.67 15.39 -11.24
C ILE A 330 20.85 16.10 -10.58
N SER A 331 20.65 16.64 -9.37
CA SER A 331 21.73 17.32 -8.64
C SER A 331 22.88 16.35 -8.32
N ILE A 332 24.12 16.84 -8.34
CA ILE A 332 25.33 16.07 -8.01
C ILE A 332 25.20 15.41 -6.63
N PHE A 333 24.62 16.11 -5.65
CA PHE A 333 24.38 15.56 -4.33
C PHE A 333 23.50 14.30 -4.37
N ARG A 334 22.45 14.27 -5.20
CA ARG A 334 21.59 13.09 -5.37
C ARG A 334 22.31 11.97 -6.10
N MET A 335 23.17 12.27 -7.06
CA MET A 335 24.01 11.26 -7.71
C MET A 335 24.96 10.59 -6.71
N LEU A 336 25.67 11.36 -5.91
CA LEU A 336 26.56 10.86 -4.85
C LEU A 336 25.80 10.04 -3.81
N LYS A 337 24.63 10.51 -3.39
CA LYS A 337 23.76 9.77 -2.48
C LYS A 337 23.31 8.42 -3.04
N THR A 338 23.00 8.36 -4.33
CA THR A 338 22.63 7.11 -5.01
C THR A 338 23.81 6.13 -5.01
N PHE A 339 25.02 6.58 -5.38
CA PHE A 339 26.21 5.75 -5.34
C PHE A 339 26.53 5.26 -3.90
N TYR A 340 26.46 6.14 -2.90
CA TYR A 340 26.64 5.74 -1.50
C TYR A 340 25.66 4.64 -1.08
N LYS A 341 24.39 4.78 -1.43
CA LYS A 341 23.37 3.77 -1.10
C LYS A 341 23.62 2.43 -1.79
N ILE A 342 24.09 2.46 -3.05
CA ILE A 342 24.46 1.25 -3.80
C ILE A 342 25.65 0.56 -3.13
N LEU A 343 26.72 1.29 -2.84
CA LEU A 343 27.91 0.77 -2.15
C LEU A 343 27.57 0.20 -0.77
N ALA A 344 26.70 0.88 -0.03
CA ALA A 344 26.20 0.41 1.28
C ALA A 344 25.15 -0.72 1.19
N LYS A 345 24.87 -1.24 -0.02
CA LYS A 345 23.82 -2.26 -0.29
C LYS A 345 22.44 -1.90 0.28
N LYS A 346 22.14 -0.60 0.40
CA LYS A 346 20.87 -0.09 0.92
C LYS A 346 19.78 -0.02 -0.14
N ILE A 347 20.15 0.02 -1.39
CA ILE A 347 19.27 -0.04 -2.58
C ILE A 347 19.85 -0.98 -3.60
#